data_c83d69bc50c59e0b27fd353b56f16551
#
_entry.id   c83d69bc50c59e0b27fd353b56f16551
#
_cell.length_a   1.000
_cell.length_b   1.000
_cell.length_c   1.000
_cell.angle_alpha   90.00
_cell.angle_beta   90.00
_cell.angle_gamma   90.00
#
_symmetry.space_group_name_H-M   'P 1'
#
loop_
_entity.id
_entity.type
_entity.pdbx_description
1 polymer ?
#
loop_
_entity_poly.entity_id
_entity_poly.type
_entity_poly.pdbx_seq_one_letter_code
_entity_poly.pdbx_strand_id
1 'polypeptide(L)'
;MKIRDLVDLSGVRGYYSGSFESDSVAAGATTDTEIFHFRWFPSSIPTALCLVTKVRIQPVIWTSFGTSPGQGNQFALFRASGWLTKTGVGNAITLGATCKRDSAFPSSLMAAGDITINTTLNTGIKGVSSATLDAHAISRAAWPTGAVSTPVSAMDLVDVSKGSMPIILRGATAATAEGLVIVAPDIDDTGVWRFVVDVEWIETLGDEG
;
A
#
# COMPACT_ATOMS: atom_id res chain seq x y z
N MET A 1 -13.06 7.87 -18.17
CA MET A 1 -11.72 7.66 -18.75
C MET A 1 -11.48 6.17 -18.79
N LYS A 2 -11.31 5.59 -19.97
CA LYS A 2 -11.03 4.14 -20.08
C LYS A 2 -9.54 3.92 -19.83
N ILE A 3 -9.16 2.79 -19.24
CA ILE A 3 -7.73 2.42 -19.04
C ILE A 3 -6.94 2.54 -20.35
N ARG A 4 -7.58 2.36 -21.51
CA ARG A 4 -6.97 2.58 -22.83
C ARG A 4 -6.45 4.02 -23.02
N ASP A 5 -7.09 5.00 -22.40
CA ASP A 5 -6.68 6.41 -22.55
C ASP A 5 -5.43 6.76 -21.70
N LEU A 6 -5.09 5.89 -20.73
CA LEU A 6 -3.84 5.97 -19.98
C LEU A 6 -2.66 5.28 -20.70
N VAL A 7 -2.94 4.42 -21.67
CA VAL A 7 -1.93 3.62 -22.40
C VAL A 7 -1.28 4.43 -23.52
N ASP A 8 -1.93 5.49 -23.98
CA ASP A 8 -1.36 6.44 -24.96
C ASP A 8 -0.37 7.44 -24.35
N LEU A 9 0.01 7.25 -23.09
CA LEU A 9 1.14 7.97 -22.51
C LEU A 9 2.41 7.48 -23.20
N SER A 10 2.97 8.28 -24.08
CA SER A 10 4.32 8.10 -24.59
C SER A 10 5.25 7.89 -23.39
N GLY A 11 6.00 6.78 -23.38
CA GLY A 11 6.93 6.49 -22.29
C GLY A 11 6.43 5.52 -21.22
N VAL A 12 5.33 4.76 -21.43
CA VAL A 12 4.99 3.65 -20.53
C VAL A 12 6.12 2.63 -20.53
N ARG A 13 6.71 2.43 -19.35
CA ARG A 13 7.78 1.46 -19.14
C ARG A 13 7.22 0.06 -18.88
N GLY A 14 6.12 -0.04 -18.14
CA GLY A 14 5.49 -1.33 -17.87
C GLY A 14 4.33 -1.26 -16.90
N TYR A 15 3.66 -2.42 -16.80
CA TYR A 15 2.56 -2.69 -15.89
C TYR A 15 3.00 -3.72 -14.87
N TYR A 16 2.73 -3.46 -13.62
CA TYR A 16 3.18 -4.27 -12.50
C TYR A 16 2.03 -4.53 -11.53
N SER A 17 2.11 -5.65 -10.83
CA SER A 17 1.19 -5.96 -9.75
C SER A 17 1.88 -6.83 -8.71
N GLY A 18 1.49 -6.69 -7.46
CA GLY A 18 1.94 -7.53 -6.37
C GLY A 18 0.83 -7.78 -5.37
N SER A 19 0.85 -8.97 -4.80
CA SER A 19 0.02 -9.36 -3.66
C SER A 19 0.97 -9.65 -2.51
N PHE A 20 0.80 -8.93 -1.40
CA PHE A 20 1.72 -8.92 -0.27
C PHE A 20 0.98 -9.37 0.97
N GLU A 21 1.42 -10.47 1.57
CA GLU A 21 0.81 -11.04 2.77
C GLU A 21 1.67 -10.71 4.00
N SER A 22 1.02 -10.30 5.08
CA SER A 22 1.67 -10.16 6.38
C SER A 22 1.86 -11.53 7.03
N ASP A 23 2.84 -11.63 7.93
CA ASP A 23 2.85 -12.71 8.91
C ASP A 23 1.65 -12.58 9.86
N SER A 24 1.48 -13.58 10.74
CA SER A 24 0.46 -13.53 11.77
C SER A 24 0.72 -12.36 12.71
N VAL A 25 -0.24 -11.46 12.79
CA VAL A 25 -0.20 -10.30 13.64
C VAL A 25 -1.00 -10.62 14.89
N ALA A 26 -0.34 -10.62 16.06
CA ALA A 26 -1.05 -10.61 17.33
C ALA A 26 -1.79 -9.27 17.45
N ALA A 27 -2.98 -9.31 18.02
CA ALA A 27 -3.86 -8.16 18.16
C ALA A 27 -3.21 -6.99 18.92
N GLY A 28 -3.82 -5.83 18.87
CA GLY A 28 -3.36 -4.61 19.52
C GLY A 28 -2.84 -3.55 18.55
N ALA A 29 -3.56 -3.29 17.47
CA ALA A 29 -3.33 -2.07 16.70
C ALA A 29 -4.05 -0.92 17.38
N THR A 30 -3.30 0.08 17.81
CA THR A 30 -3.91 1.35 18.21
C THR A 30 -4.16 2.24 17.01
N THR A 31 -4.96 3.27 17.21
CA THR A 31 -5.20 4.35 16.25
C THR A 31 -3.90 4.77 15.59
N ASP A 32 -3.92 4.92 14.28
CA ASP A 32 -2.79 5.35 13.44
C ASP A 32 -1.63 4.35 13.29
N THR A 33 -1.86 3.06 13.49
CA THR A 33 -0.86 2.04 13.19
C THR A 33 -0.74 1.83 11.68
N GLU A 34 0.42 2.14 11.15
CA GLU A 34 0.74 1.90 9.74
C GLU A 34 1.04 0.43 9.50
N ILE A 35 0.32 -0.20 8.56
CA ILE A 35 0.45 -1.65 8.29
C ILE A 35 1.12 -1.95 6.96
N PHE A 36 1.08 -1.02 6.02
CA PHE A 36 1.63 -1.20 4.69
C PHE A 36 2.15 0.12 4.13
N HIS A 37 3.30 0.06 3.45
CA HIS A 37 3.91 1.19 2.78
C HIS A 37 4.26 0.85 1.35
N PHE A 38 4.02 1.78 0.47
CA PHE A 38 4.43 1.76 -0.93
C PHE A 38 5.12 3.10 -1.20
N ARG A 39 6.44 3.10 -1.33
CA ARG A 39 7.26 4.28 -1.59
C ARG A 39 7.69 4.29 -3.03
N TRP A 40 7.58 5.44 -3.69
CA TRP A 40 8.12 5.63 -5.03
C TRP A 40 9.38 6.46 -5.00
N PHE A 41 10.51 5.81 -5.28
CA PHE A 41 11.81 6.46 -5.39
C PHE A 41 12.64 5.82 -6.50
N PRO A 42 12.40 6.18 -7.78
CA PRO A 42 13.09 5.60 -8.92
C PRO A 42 14.50 6.24 -9.09
N SER A 43 15.44 5.87 -8.23
CA SER A 43 16.77 6.48 -8.18
C SER A 43 17.55 6.43 -9.49
N SER A 44 17.26 5.46 -10.37
CA SER A 44 17.90 5.31 -11.68
C SER A 44 17.27 6.19 -12.77
N ILE A 45 16.02 6.60 -12.62
CA ILE A 45 15.26 7.45 -13.54
C ILE A 45 14.43 8.44 -12.73
N PRO A 46 15.04 9.55 -12.26
CA PRO A 46 14.36 10.48 -11.34
C PRO A 46 13.09 11.14 -11.87
N THR A 47 12.96 11.21 -13.20
CA THR A 47 11.76 11.77 -13.87
C THR A 47 10.61 10.77 -13.98
N ALA A 48 10.86 9.48 -13.71
CA ALA A 48 9.84 8.46 -13.83
C ALA A 48 8.67 8.69 -12.86
N LEU A 49 7.46 8.39 -13.34
CA LEU A 49 6.24 8.47 -12.56
C LEU A 49 5.72 7.06 -12.27
N CYS A 50 5.05 6.93 -11.13
CA CYS A 50 4.28 5.74 -10.80
C CYS A 50 2.79 6.13 -10.74
N LEU A 51 1.97 5.44 -11.54
CA LEU A 51 0.52 5.58 -11.52
C LEU A 51 -0.06 4.36 -10.82
N VAL A 52 -0.48 4.53 -9.58
CA VAL A 52 -1.14 3.46 -8.84
C VAL A 52 -2.59 3.39 -9.28
N THR A 53 -2.98 2.26 -9.86
CA THR A 53 -4.31 2.03 -10.45
C THR A 53 -5.22 1.22 -9.55
N LYS A 54 -4.64 0.45 -8.63
CA LYS A 54 -5.41 -0.33 -7.67
C LYS A 54 -4.65 -0.50 -6.37
N VAL A 55 -5.38 -0.35 -5.28
CA VAL A 55 -4.96 -0.72 -3.93
C VAL A 55 -6.14 -1.41 -3.26
N ARG A 56 -5.92 -2.63 -2.80
CA ARG A 56 -6.94 -3.45 -2.16
C ARG A 56 -6.36 -4.02 -0.87
N ILE A 57 -7.18 -4.14 0.14
CA ILE A 57 -6.82 -4.80 1.39
C ILE A 57 -7.81 -5.91 1.71
N GLN A 58 -7.30 -7.05 2.16
CA GLN A 58 -8.10 -8.17 2.65
C GLN A 58 -7.57 -8.59 4.02
N PRO A 59 -8.28 -8.29 5.10
CA PRO A 59 -7.98 -8.86 6.40
C PRO A 59 -8.43 -10.32 6.47
N VAL A 60 -7.61 -11.15 7.09
CA VAL A 60 -7.90 -12.56 7.36
C VAL A 60 -7.82 -12.76 8.86
N ILE A 61 -8.96 -13.01 9.50
CA ILE A 61 -9.03 -13.26 10.93
C ILE A 61 -8.75 -14.73 11.17
N TRP A 62 -7.71 -15.03 11.93
CA TRP A 62 -7.30 -16.39 12.24
C TRP A 62 -7.86 -16.89 13.55
N THR A 63 -7.85 -16.02 14.56
CA THR A 63 -8.45 -16.24 15.86
C THR A 63 -9.36 -15.07 16.17
N SER A 64 -10.59 -15.35 16.56
CA SER A 64 -11.57 -14.30 16.85
C SER A 64 -11.07 -13.33 17.91
N PHE A 65 -11.40 -12.05 17.73
CA PHE A 65 -11.15 -11.03 18.74
C PHE A 65 -12.08 -11.23 19.93
N GLY A 66 -11.59 -10.95 21.14
CA GLY A 66 -12.37 -11.08 22.38
C GLY A 66 -13.52 -10.09 22.44
N THR A 67 -13.31 -8.89 21.93
CA THR A 67 -14.35 -7.88 21.69
C THR A 67 -14.39 -7.56 20.20
N SER A 68 -15.58 -7.41 19.65
CA SER A 68 -15.72 -6.97 18.26
C SER A 68 -15.10 -5.59 18.10
N PRO A 69 -14.27 -5.35 17.07
CA PRO A 69 -13.85 -4.02 16.73
C PRO A 69 -15.05 -3.08 16.68
N GLY A 70 -14.94 -1.90 17.29
CA GLY A 70 -16.06 -0.97 17.38
C GLY A 70 -16.66 -0.67 16.00
N GLN A 71 -17.94 -0.43 15.94
CA GLN A 71 -18.60 -0.02 14.70
C GLN A 71 -17.97 1.31 14.20
N GLY A 72 -17.59 1.33 12.92
CA GLY A 72 -16.98 2.52 12.32
C GLY A 72 -15.47 2.41 12.10
N ASN A 73 -14.85 1.32 12.51
CA ASN A 73 -13.44 1.08 12.24
C ASN A 73 -13.19 0.96 10.73
N GLN A 74 -12.19 1.65 10.23
CA GLN A 74 -11.88 1.72 8.81
C GLN A 74 -10.39 1.66 8.57
N PHE A 75 -9.96 0.87 7.60
CA PHE A 75 -8.66 1.06 6.99
C PHE A 75 -8.64 2.38 6.23
N ALA A 76 -7.56 3.13 6.36
CA ALA A 76 -7.40 4.40 5.69
C ALA A 76 -6.15 4.39 4.82
N LEU A 77 -6.27 4.85 3.58
CA LEU A 77 -5.16 5.04 2.66
C LEU A 77 -4.76 6.50 2.65
N PHE A 78 -3.51 6.77 2.95
CA PHE A 78 -2.93 8.10 2.94
C PHE A 78 -1.86 8.22 1.86
N ARG A 79 -1.75 9.41 1.28
CA ARG A 79 -0.53 9.82 0.59
C ARG A 79 0.52 10.17 1.64
N ALA A 80 1.77 9.85 1.34
CA ALA A 80 2.89 10.13 2.21
C ALA A 80 4.05 10.72 1.41
N SER A 81 4.83 11.57 2.07
CA SER A 81 5.99 12.24 1.48
C SER A 81 7.13 12.36 2.50
N GLY A 82 8.30 12.85 2.07
CA GLY A 82 9.42 13.11 2.97
C GLY A 82 10.06 11.85 3.55
N TRP A 83 10.12 10.80 2.79
CA TRP A 83 10.70 9.51 3.18
C TRP A 83 12.23 9.56 3.19
N LEU A 84 12.82 9.94 4.30
CA LEU A 84 14.28 10.00 4.43
C LEU A 84 14.91 8.60 4.49
N THR A 85 14.20 7.60 5.00
CA THR A 85 14.66 6.21 5.10
C THR A 85 13.62 5.25 4.54
N LYS A 86 14.09 4.12 4.00
CA LYS A 86 13.21 3.03 3.53
C LYS A 86 12.70 2.12 4.66
N THR A 87 13.41 2.13 5.77
CA THR A 87 13.24 1.15 6.83
C THR A 87 12.24 1.63 7.85
N GLY A 88 11.04 1.05 7.79
CA GLY A 88 10.12 1.01 8.93
C GLY A 88 10.30 -0.26 9.73
N VAL A 89 9.47 -0.44 10.74
CA VAL A 89 9.32 -1.73 11.43
C VAL A 89 8.44 -2.61 10.54
N GLY A 90 9.04 -3.64 9.94
CA GLY A 90 8.31 -4.55 9.06
C GLY A 90 9.22 -5.28 8.09
N ASN A 91 8.66 -6.20 7.33
CA ASN A 91 9.39 -6.95 6.31
C ASN A 91 9.49 -6.15 5.02
N ALA A 92 10.72 -5.83 4.66
CA ALA A 92 11.02 -5.24 3.35
C ALA A 92 10.77 -6.28 2.24
N ILE A 93 9.99 -5.89 1.25
CA ILE A 93 9.68 -6.74 0.11
C ILE A 93 10.65 -6.44 -1.02
N THR A 94 11.26 -7.48 -1.55
CA THR A 94 12.04 -7.38 -2.78
C THR A 94 11.16 -7.80 -3.95
N LEU A 95 10.88 -6.87 -4.84
CA LEU A 95 10.15 -7.16 -6.07
C LEU A 95 11.05 -7.94 -7.02
N GLY A 96 10.69 -9.19 -7.25
CA GLY A 96 11.35 -10.01 -8.27
C GLY A 96 10.85 -9.67 -9.68
N ALA A 97 11.36 -10.42 -10.66
CA ALA A 97 10.86 -10.36 -12.03
C ALA A 97 9.37 -10.77 -12.17
N THR A 98 8.79 -11.31 -11.11
CA THR A 98 7.44 -11.90 -11.10
C THR A 98 6.30 -10.89 -10.97
N CYS A 99 6.57 -9.65 -10.59
CA CYS A 99 5.53 -8.62 -10.47
C CYS A 99 5.15 -7.97 -11.82
N LYS A 100 5.82 -8.33 -12.90
CA LYS A 100 5.49 -7.84 -14.24
C LYS A 100 4.22 -8.49 -14.75
N ARG A 101 3.34 -7.71 -15.35
CA ARG A 101 2.15 -8.21 -16.04
C ARG A 101 2.47 -8.84 -17.40
N ASP A 102 3.61 -8.52 -17.98
CA ASP A 102 4.12 -9.08 -19.22
C ASP A 102 5.63 -9.31 -19.07
N SER A 103 6.11 -10.45 -19.48
CA SER A 103 7.53 -10.83 -19.42
C SER A 103 8.43 -9.91 -20.27
N ALA A 104 7.87 -9.29 -21.30
CA ALA A 104 8.58 -8.34 -22.16
C ALA A 104 8.89 -7.00 -21.46
N PHE A 105 8.15 -6.65 -20.39
CA PHE A 105 8.43 -5.44 -19.64
C PHE A 105 9.77 -5.54 -18.88
N PRO A 106 10.50 -4.43 -18.73
CA PRO A 106 11.67 -4.38 -17.87
C PRO A 106 11.27 -4.65 -16.40
N SER A 107 12.25 -4.88 -15.54
CA SER A 107 12.01 -4.95 -14.10
C SER A 107 11.53 -3.61 -13.56
N SER A 108 10.70 -3.63 -12.51
CA SER A 108 10.23 -2.42 -11.83
C SER A 108 11.42 -1.57 -11.36
N LEU A 109 11.22 -0.26 -11.35
CA LEU A 109 12.17 0.70 -10.79
C LEU A 109 12.20 0.72 -9.27
N MET A 110 11.25 0.05 -8.62
CA MET A 110 11.20 -0.05 -7.17
C MET A 110 12.34 -0.94 -6.66
N ALA A 111 13.04 -0.46 -5.66
CA ALA A 111 14.11 -1.19 -5.00
C ALA A 111 13.57 -1.99 -3.78
N ALA A 112 14.39 -2.90 -3.27
CA ALA A 112 14.09 -3.61 -2.03
C ALA A 112 13.80 -2.63 -0.89
N GLY A 113 12.71 -2.83 -0.16
CA GLY A 113 12.25 -1.98 0.93
C GLY A 113 11.44 -0.75 0.52
N ASP A 114 11.21 -0.51 -0.78
CA ASP A 114 10.25 0.49 -1.22
C ASP A 114 8.80 0.04 -0.96
N ILE A 115 8.60 -1.27 -0.83
CA ILE A 115 7.37 -1.84 -0.28
C ILE A 115 7.72 -2.52 1.04
N THR A 116 6.96 -2.20 2.06
CA THR A 116 7.12 -2.79 3.40
C THR A 116 5.76 -3.17 3.95
N ILE A 117 5.68 -4.35 4.52
CA ILE A 117 4.50 -4.84 5.20
C ILE A 117 4.83 -5.08 6.67
N ASN A 118 4.04 -4.54 7.56
CA ASN A 118 4.29 -4.67 8.99
C ASN A 118 3.81 -6.02 9.51
N THR A 119 4.66 -6.69 10.27
CA THR A 119 4.40 -7.98 10.88
C THR A 119 4.19 -7.89 12.38
N THR A 120 4.53 -6.75 12.98
CA THR A 120 4.38 -6.51 14.41
C THR A 120 3.66 -5.18 14.59
N LEU A 121 2.41 -5.23 14.98
CA LEU A 121 1.63 -4.05 15.32
C LEU A 121 1.84 -3.75 16.79
N ASN A 122 2.85 -2.98 17.12
CA ASN A 122 3.00 -2.44 18.45
C ASN A 122 2.34 -1.06 18.54
N THR A 123 1.71 -0.81 19.67
CA THR A 123 1.10 0.46 20.04
C THR A 123 2.00 1.65 19.66
N GLY A 124 1.49 2.52 18.80
CA GLY A 124 2.14 3.80 18.49
C GLY A 124 3.30 3.73 17.51
N ILE A 125 3.54 2.59 16.84
CA ILE A 125 4.58 2.52 15.83
C ILE A 125 4.01 3.03 14.50
N LYS A 126 4.44 4.21 14.14
CA LYS A 126 4.47 4.60 12.73
C LYS A 126 5.46 3.66 12.07
N GLY A 127 4.99 2.82 11.17
CA GLY A 127 5.82 1.83 10.49
C GLY A 127 6.90 2.45 9.60
N VAL A 128 6.85 3.77 9.37
CA VAL A 128 7.83 4.54 8.60
C VAL A 128 8.36 5.66 9.48
N SER A 129 9.60 5.57 9.84
CA SER A 129 10.24 6.47 10.78
C SER A 129 10.32 7.93 10.34
N SER A 130 9.97 8.28 9.11
CA SER A 130 10.18 9.64 8.59
C SER A 130 9.12 10.14 7.61
N ALA A 131 8.18 9.32 7.16
CA ALA A 131 7.16 9.80 6.22
C ALA A 131 6.18 10.74 6.92
N THR A 132 5.82 11.79 6.21
CA THR A 132 4.73 12.69 6.60
C THR A 132 3.49 12.28 5.84
N LEU A 133 2.45 11.87 6.57
CA LEU A 133 1.15 11.58 5.98
C LEU A 133 0.40 12.87 5.66
N ASP A 134 -0.35 12.88 4.57
CA ASP A 134 -1.30 13.96 4.31
C ASP A 134 -2.32 14.05 5.43
N ALA A 135 -2.86 15.26 5.65
CA ALA A 135 -3.83 15.51 6.72
C ALA A 135 -5.15 14.72 6.56
N HIS A 136 -5.44 14.28 5.33
CA HIS A 136 -6.67 13.57 5.00
C HIS A 136 -6.37 12.29 4.23
N ALA A 137 -7.08 11.21 4.56
CA ALA A 137 -7.01 9.97 3.81
C ALA A 137 -7.57 10.17 2.38
N ILE A 138 -6.92 9.55 1.41
CA ILE A 138 -7.41 9.47 0.02
C ILE A 138 -8.71 8.69 -0.03
N SER A 139 -8.78 7.59 0.71
CA SER A 139 -9.93 6.69 0.78
C SER A 139 -9.97 5.93 2.09
N ARG A 140 -11.12 5.36 2.36
CA ARG A 140 -11.36 4.53 3.54
C ARG A 140 -12.18 3.30 3.17
N ALA A 141 -11.90 2.17 3.81
CA ALA A 141 -12.68 0.96 3.67
C ALA A 141 -13.10 0.45 5.05
N ALA A 142 -14.39 0.22 5.21
CA ALA A 142 -14.92 -0.22 6.49
C ALA A 142 -14.43 -1.64 6.84
N TRP A 143 -13.92 -1.81 8.04
CA TRP A 143 -13.65 -3.13 8.59
C TRP A 143 -15.01 -3.79 8.89
N PRO A 144 -15.29 -4.94 8.30
CA PRO A 144 -16.53 -5.63 8.62
C PRO A 144 -16.49 -6.11 10.07
N THR A 145 -17.41 -5.61 10.85
CA THR A 145 -17.57 -5.98 12.26
C THR A 145 -18.07 -7.41 12.37
N GLY A 146 -17.36 -8.26 13.05
CA GLY A 146 -17.80 -9.60 13.35
C GLY A 146 -16.74 -10.35 14.15
N ALA A 147 -17.17 -10.89 15.29
CA ALA A 147 -16.32 -11.70 16.16
C ALA A 147 -15.98 -13.08 15.58
N VAL A 148 -16.14 -13.30 14.29
CA VAL A 148 -16.12 -14.65 13.72
C VAL A 148 -15.11 -14.74 12.58
N SER A 149 -14.46 -15.90 12.52
CA SER A 149 -13.61 -16.42 11.45
C SER A 149 -14.29 -16.51 10.06
N THR A 150 -15.14 -15.56 9.72
CA THR A 150 -15.69 -15.46 8.37
C THR A 150 -14.66 -14.82 7.44
N PRO A 151 -14.42 -15.38 6.25
CA PRO A 151 -13.58 -14.74 5.25
C PRO A 151 -14.11 -13.34 4.97
N VAL A 152 -13.30 -12.35 5.25
CA VAL A 152 -13.63 -10.97 4.94
C VAL A 152 -13.33 -10.76 3.47
N SER A 153 -14.30 -10.24 2.72
CA SER A 153 -14.09 -9.88 1.32
C SER A 153 -13.00 -8.82 1.21
N ALA A 154 -12.20 -8.91 0.17
CA ALA A 154 -11.23 -7.88 -0.15
C ALA A 154 -11.92 -6.54 -0.43
N MET A 155 -11.36 -5.46 0.11
CA MET A 155 -11.90 -4.11 0.04
C MET A 155 -11.01 -3.24 -0.84
N ASP A 156 -11.60 -2.56 -1.82
CA ASP A 156 -10.86 -1.64 -2.68
C ASP A 156 -10.70 -0.29 -1.98
N LEU A 157 -9.46 0.15 -1.83
CA LEU A 157 -9.10 1.49 -1.40
C LEU A 157 -8.93 2.42 -2.61
N VAL A 158 -8.42 1.88 -3.72
CA VAL A 158 -8.37 2.52 -5.03
C VAL A 158 -8.68 1.47 -6.07
N ASP A 159 -9.54 1.76 -7.03
CA ASP A 159 -9.77 0.92 -8.20
C ASP A 159 -10.21 1.79 -9.38
N VAL A 160 -9.29 2.02 -10.31
CA VAL A 160 -9.55 2.83 -11.52
C VAL A 160 -10.60 2.19 -12.40
N SER A 161 -10.71 0.85 -12.41
CA SER A 161 -11.73 0.14 -13.18
C SER A 161 -13.15 0.42 -12.66
N LYS A 162 -13.28 0.83 -11.40
CA LYS A 162 -14.54 1.20 -10.74
C LYS A 162 -14.78 2.71 -10.67
N GLY A 163 -13.98 3.50 -11.38
CA GLY A 163 -14.14 4.94 -11.48
C GLY A 163 -13.29 5.79 -10.55
N SER A 164 -12.41 5.18 -9.74
CA SER A 164 -11.41 5.95 -8.99
C SER A 164 -10.41 6.60 -9.95
N MET A 165 -9.85 7.74 -9.56
CA MET A 165 -8.72 8.33 -10.28
C MET A 165 -7.43 7.62 -9.88
N PRO A 166 -6.47 7.41 -10.81
CA PRO A 166 -5.16 6.88 -10.48
C PRO A 166 -4.40 7.86 -9.57
N ILE A 167 -3.62 7.32 -8.64
CA ILE A 167 -2.73 8.12 -7.81
C ILE A 167 -1.40 8.23 -8.50
N ILE A 168 -0.96 9.45 -8.80
CA ILE A 168 0.34 9.72 -9.43
C ILE A 168 1.35 10.02 -8.34
N LEU A 169 2.44 9.23 -8.30
CA LEU A 169 3.54 9.40 -7.36
C LEU A 169 4.79 9.86 -8.10
N ARG A 170 5.51 10.79 -7.47
CA ARG A 170 6.77 11.37 -7.92
C ARG A 170 7.84 11.17 -6.86
N GLY A 171 9.11 11.26 -7.25
CA GLY A 171 10.17 11.06 -6.28
C GLY A 171 11.56 11.16 -6.87
N ALA A 172 12.00 12.35 -7.25
CA ALA A 172 13.35 12.56 -7.79
C ALA A 172 14.47 12.33 -6.76
N THR A 173 14.21 12.57 -5.48
CA THR A 173 15.16 12.38 -4.39
C THR A 173 14.51 11.65 -3.22
N ALA A 174 15.31 11.13 -2.29
CA ALA A 174 14.76 10.49 -1.09
C ALA A 174 13.86 11.45 -0.28
N ALA A 175 14.24 12.72 -0.20
CA ALA A 175 13.46 13.74 0.52
C ALA A 175 12.15 14.12 -0.19
N THR A 176 12.08 13.96 -1.51
CA THR A 176 10.88 14.24 -2.32
C THR A 176 10.12 12.98 -2.73
N ALA A 177 10.56 11.80 -2.29
CA ALA A 177 9.88 10.56 -2.55
C ALA A 177 8.44 10.63 -2.03
N GLU A 178 7.51 10.26 -2.87
CA GLU A 178 6.10 10.14 -2.53
C GLU A 178 5.72 8.67 -2.36
N GLY A 179 4.62 8.41 -1.71
CA GLY A 179 4.14 7.05 -1.54
C GLY A 179 2.75 6.97 -0.95
N LEU A 180 2.37 5.76 -0.61
CA LEU A 180 1.10 5.42 -0.01
C LEU A 180 1.33 4.66 1.28
N VAL A 181 0.49 4.93 2.26
CA VAL A 181 0.48 4.24 3.54
C VAL A 181 -0.93 3.79 3.85
N ILE A 182 -1.09 2.53 4.24
CA ILE A 182 -2.34 2.04 4.80
C ILE A 182 -2.21 2.04 6.31
N VAL A 183 -3.17 2.68 6.95
CA VAL A 183 -3.31 2.75 8.40
C VAL A 183 -4.45 1.83 8.83
N ALA A 184 -4.18 1.00 9.84
CA ALA A 184 -5.19 0.13 10.42
C ALA A 184 -6.13 0.91 11.34
N PRO A 185 -7.39 0.45 11.49
CA PRO A 185 -8.24 0.93 12.55
C PRO A 185 -7.70 0.47 13.92
N ASP A 186 -8.28 1.00 14.97
CA ASP A 186 -8.09 0.50 16.33
C ASP A 186 -8.60 -0.94 16.44
N ILE A 187 -7.73 -1.86 16.81
CA ILE A 187 -8.01 -3.29 16.89
C ILE A 187 -7.69 -3.75 18.31
N ASP A 188 -8.64 -4.44 18.93
CA ASP A 188 -8.51 -5.00 20.27
C ASP A 188 -7.27 -5.89 20.42
N ASP A 189 -6.71 -5.96 21.62
CA ASP A 189 -5.48 -6.69 21.97
C ASP A 189 -5.64 -8.20 22.10
N THR A 190 -6.80 -8.75 21.75
CA THR A 190 -7.01 -10.19 21.69
C THR A 190 -7.30 -10.66 20.28
N GLY A 191 -6.80 -11.82 19.92
CA GLY A 191 -6.97 -12.42 18.61
C GLY A 191 -5.70 -12.44 17.76
N VAL A 192 -5.77 -13.07 16.61
CA VAL A 192 -4.69 -13.14 15.62
C VAL A 192 -5.29 -12.93 14.24
N TRP A 193 -4.66 -12.09 13.46
CA TRP A 193 -5.09 -11.80 12.11
C TRP A 193 -3.90 -11.68 11.16
N ARG A 194 -4.19 -11.71 9.88
CA ARG A 194 -3.28 -11.38 8.79
C ARG A 194 -3.96 -10.38 7.88
N PHE A 195 -3.20 -9.78 7.01
CA PHE A 195 -3.74 -8.98 5.94
C PHE A 195 -2.97 -9.20 4.65
N VAL A 196 -3.69 -9.12 3.55
CA VAL A 196 -3.14 -9.15 2.20
C VAL A 196 -3.39 -7.81 1.56
N VAL A 197 -2.36 -7.23 0.96
CA VAL A 197 -2.46 -5.99 0.21
C VAL A 197 -2.10 -6.26 -1.24
N ASP A 198 -3.05 -6.01 -2.14
CA ASP A 198 -2.82 -6.07 -3.58
C ASP A 198 -2.61 -4.66 -4.10
N VAL A 199 -1.55 -4.47 -4.90
CA VAL A 199 -1.26 -3.20 -5.57
C VAL A 199 -1.03 -3.44 -7.05
N GLU A 200 -1.64 -2.61 -7.89
CA GLU A 200 -1.37 -2.56 -9.32
C GLU A 200 -0.89 -1.15 -9.70
N TRP A 201 0.17 -1.08 -10.50
CA TRP A 201 0.74 0.20 -10.90
C TRP A 201 1.34 0.17 -12.30
N ILE A 202 1.47 1.35 -12.87
CA ILE A 202 2.10 1.62 -14.15
C ILE A 202 3.31 2.48 -13.89
N GLU A 203 4.43 2.15 -14.50
CA GLU A 203 5.63 2.99 -14.51
C GLU A 203 5.77 3.68 -15.86
N THR A 204 6.08 4.97 -15.83
CA THR A 204 6.36 5.75 -17.03
C THR A 204 7.75 6.38 -16.93
N LEU A 205 8.36 6.67 -18.06
CA LEU A 205 9.68 7.31 -18.07
C LEU A 205 9.63 8.80 -17.67
N GLY A 206 8.43 9.38 -17.56
CA GLY A 206 8.24 10.80 -17.41
C GLY A 206 8.46 11.54 -18.74
N ASP A 207 7.90 12.72 -18.87
CA ASP A 207 8.23 13.61 -19.99
C ASP A 207 9.62 14.21 -19.71
N GLU A 208 10.59 13.87 -20.54
CA GLU A 208 11.80 14.69 -20.68
C GLU A 208 11.41 15.91 -21.51
N GLY A 209 10.78 16.90 -20.84
CA GLY A 209 10.44 18.17 -21.45
C GLY A 209 11.66 19.07 -21.66
#